data_31812051f06bdc9202f8a1d107657bb1
#
_entry.id   31812051f06bdc9202f8a1d107657bb1
#
_cell.length_a   1.000
_cell.length_b   1.000
_cell.length_c   1.000
_cell.angle_alpha   90.00
_cell.angle_beta   90.00
_cell.angle_gamma   90.00
#
_symmetry.space_group_name_H-M   'P 1'
#
loop_
_entity.id
_entity.type
_entity.pdbx_description
1 polymer ?
#
loop_
_entity_poly.entity_id
_entity_poly.type
_entity_poly.pdbx_seq_one_letter_code
_entity_poly.pdbx_strand_id
1 'polypeptide(L)'
;MRGRKKNFQKKNNVPRKKFTKKSGMEKAAISALLVQQKSFSLQRLTHDYNEITKQTVPIPGVSALPLDDDIYEWHGNVKAIANNPYKGAVLHFKLVFPKDYPLSPPTVYLLNDELVHPNVMSDKRICIDIFEKDKGGYKGWKSGYTVLSILLQLQMFFFDVDENFLTKENKKAIKDDLEAIAQFKCPLCKHNGSSNPYPPFPQVTEQNAKLTQEQYKEEKKKEICCYHRKITFEEGALGLGISISKIPRTGEIRGITPRFDFIAFKTYTKERLRVAFNGERFTHWFPLYFGVNKEKVVNSLKKSISMIVKGNTKEFSPNLVLKVMPKFFNYIVLNIMSEKVHNSSRAIEILIYVFRTMLLLEEAFPEIKDEANKNLDEFIKNPEQRIKDKTPSLGDLLVMLALSDKKIEELLPSYIEEQMDRQIFWILQEIPEFEDLIDKAEVDDIRAKVCFKCGITGQQLLLFYYYLMNKIIYSGCDSLQKFGEKLDSNYSCLTETEIDQHRIEINKILKIDNFNDFYKFMNMEPPSKDDLNKKLKQAFENSKKKKYHGADEVRYVPPPSEQIKFYMQRYEPIDNFVKDGKLLPAEDKKWKEQ
;
A
#
# COMPACT_ATOMS: atom_id res chain seq x y z
N MET A 1 -8.15 -4.49 -69.73
CA MET A 1 -7.74 -3.06 -69.72
C MET A 1 -6.90 -2.83 -68.47
N ARG A 2 -5.73 -2.78 -68.63
CA ARG A 2 -4.53 -1.91 -68.57
C ARG A 2 -4.77 -0.67 -67.65
N GLY A 3 -3.98 -0.54 -66.55
CA GLY A 3 -3.79 0.75 -65.90
C GLY A 3 -3.02 0.72 -64.61
N ARG A 4 -1.72 0.78 -64.72
CA ARG A 4 -0.71 1.62 -64.03
C ARG A 4 -0.48 1.49 -62.54
N LYS A 5 0.63 0.79 -62.21
CA LYS A 5 1.46 0.97 -61.00
C LYS A 5 2.08 2.38 -61.02
N LYS A 6 2.01 3.10 -59.87
CA LYS A 6 2.88 4.26 -59.62
C LYS A 6 3.76 3.94 -58.42
N ASN A 7 5.07 3.81 -58.70
CA ASN A 7 6.17 3.83 -57.74
C ASN A 7 6.26 5.22 -57.08
N PHE A 8 6.31 5.23 -55.73
CA PHE A 8 6.84 6.37 -55.00
C PHE A 8 8.01 5.88 -54.12
N GLN A 9 9.22 5.94 -54.67
CA GLN A 9 10.44 6.00 -53.91
C GLN A 9 10.61 7.43 -53.40
N LYS A 10 10.55 7.67 -52.09
CA LYS A 10 11.13 8.86 -51.49
C LYS A 10 12.33 8.41 -50.67
N LYS A 11 13.53 8.73 -51.17
CA LYS A 11 14.79 8.70 -50.45
C LYS A 11 14.76 9.81 -49.38
N ASN A 12 14.73 9.46 -48.11
CA ASN A 12 15.09 10.39 -47.05
C ASN A 12 16.56 10.16 -46.66
N ASN A 13 17.41 11.05 -47.17
CA ASN A 13 18.79 11.16 -46.69
C ASN A 13 18.81 11.81 -45.31
N VAL A 14 19.10 11.04 -44.28
CA VAL A 14 19.45 11.54 -42.96
C VAL A 14 20.98 11.61 -42.90
N PRO A 15 21.60 12.74 -42.52
CA PRO A 15 23.04 12.88 -42.51
C PRO A 15 23.65 12.03 -41.36
N ARG A 16 24.54 11.12 -41.74
CA ARG A 16 25.38 10.35 -40.78
C ARG A 16 26.38 11.27 -40.11
N LYS A 17 26.16 11.61 -38.83
CA LYS A 17 27.21 12.19 -37.98
C LYS A 17 28.19 11.09 -37.53
N LYS A 18 29.47 11.30 -37.80
CA LYS A 18 30.59 10.42 -37.38
C LYS A 18 30.76 10.48 -35.88
N PHE A 19 30.70 9.33 -35.22
CA PHE A 19 30.97 9.17 -33.78
C PHE A 19 32.48 9.15 -33.53
N THR A 20 32.96 10.09 -32.74
CA THR A 20 34.32 10.10 -32.21
C THR A 20 34.33 9.73 -30.72
N LYS A 21 35.31 8.92 -30.31
CA LYS A 21 35.52 8.43 -28.94
C LYS A 21 35.62 9.53 -27.91
N LYS A 22 34.70 9.58 -26.94
CA LYS A 22 34.85 10.39 -25.69
C LYS A 22 34.20 9.65 -24.52
N SER A 23 34.88 8.68 -23.90
CA SER A 23 34.31 7.84 -22.83
C SER A 23 34.41 8.43 -21.40
N GLY A 24 35.20 9.47 -21.18
CA GLY A 24 35.38 10.10 -19.87
C GLY A 24 34.53 11.36 -19.66
N MET A 25 34.25 12.12 -20.73
CA MET A 25 33.43 13.35 -20.65
C MET A 25 31.94 13.08 -20.57
N GLU A 26 31.47 11.92 -21.06
CA GLU A 26 30.04 11.54 -21.08
C GLU A 26 29.47 11.36 -19.67
N LYS A 27 30.21 10.71 -18.77
CA LYS A 27 29.79 10.54 -17.37
C LYS A 27 29.75 11.88 -16.61
N ALA A 28 30.66 12.79 -16.92
CA ALA A 28 30.70 14.12 -16.33
C ALA A 28 29.56 15.02 -16.87
N ALA A 29 29.20 14.90 -18.16
CA ALA A 29 28.11 15.65 -18.76
C ALA A 29 26.73 15.23 -18.23
N ILE A 30 26.50 13.92 -18.08
CA ILE A 30 25.29 13.40 -17.45
C ILE A 30 25.21 13.86 -15.99
N SER A 31 26.32 13.82 -15.23
CA SER A 31 26.37 14.30 -13.86
C SER A 31 26.13 15.82 -13.76
N ALA A 32 26.60 16.62 -14.71
CA ALA A 32 26.38 18.06 -14.74
C ALA A 32 24.95 18.46 -15.13
N LEU A 33 24.32 17.74 -16.06
CA LEU A 33 22.91 17.89 -16.41
C LEU A 33 21.98 17.55 -15.22
N LEU A 34 22.36 16.55 -14.42
CA LEU A 34 21.62 16.13 -13.23
C LEU A 34 21.64 17.18 -12.10
N VAL A 35 22.63 18.07 -12.08
CA VAL A 35 22.78 19.11 -11.03
C VAL A 35 21.99 20.39 -11.33
N GLN A 36 21.66 20.68 -12.58
CA GLN A 36 21.11 21.99 -12.98
C GLN A 36 19.56 22.09 -13.04
N GLN A 37 18.80 21.00 -13.00
CA GLN A 37 17.34 21.10 -13.11
C GLN A 37 16.59 20.53 -11.88
N LYS A 38 15.76 21.38 -11.26
CA LYS A 38 14.94 21.09 -10.07
C LYS A 38 13.61 20.36 -10.39
N SER A 39 13.45 19.63 -11.51
CA SER A 39 12.19 18.96 -11.80
C SER A 39 12.06 17.64 -11.02
N PHE A 40 10.86 17.35 -10.55
CA PHE A 40 10.54 16.16 -9.78
C PHE A 40 10.85 14.85 -10.55
N SER A 41 10.51 14.81 -11.84
CA SER A 41 10.79 13.67 -12.71
C SER A 41 12.29 13.41 -12.88
N LEU A 42 13.09 14.45 -12.96
CA LEU A 42 14.54 14.32 -13.07
C LEU A 42 15.16 13.75 -11.79
N GLN A 43 14.70 14.19 -10.62
CA GLN A 43 15.15 13.64 -9.34
C GLN A 43 14.79 12.16 -9.22
N ARG A 44 13.59 11.78 -9.66
CA ARG A 44 13.16 10.39 -9.68
C ARG A 44 13.99 9.54 -10.64
N LEU A 45 14.21 9.97 -11.87
CA LEU A 45 15.05 9.26 -12.84
C LEU A 45 16.49 9.15 -12.37
N THR A 46 17.01 10.17 -11.66
CA THR A 46 18.33 10.10 -11.02
C THR A 46 18.37 9.04 -9.93
N HIS A 47 17.32 8.93 -9.13
CA HIS A 47 17.19 7.88 -8.13
C HIS A 47 17.20 6.50 -8.80
N ASP A 48 16.35 6.30 -9.80
CA ASP A 48 16.23 5.03 -10.53
C ASP A 48 17.56 4.65 -11.23
N TYR A 49 18.29 5.65 -11.75
CA TYR A 49 19.64 5.45 -12.29
C TYR A 49 20.63 4.95 -11.23
N ASN A 50 20.62 5.57 -10.05
CA ASN A 50 21.47 5.13 -8.95
C ASN A 50 21.08 3.74 -8.45
N GLU A 51 19.79 3.42 -8.39
CA GLU A 51 19.31 2.11 -8.00
C GLU A 51 19.84 1.01 -8.93
N ILE A 52 19.82 1.23 -10.24
CA ILE A 52 20.31 0.25 -11.23
C ILE A 52 21.84 0.17 -11.27
N THR A 53 22.52 1.31 -11.17
CA THR A 53 23.98 1.36 -11.41
C THR A 53 24.82 1.13 -10.17
N LYS A 54 24.28 1.35 -8.97
CA LYS A 54 24.96 1.24 -7.68
C LYS A 54 24.37 0.12 -6.80
N GLN A 55 23.94 -0.96 -7.40
CA GLN A 55 23.41 -2.11 -6.66
C GLN A 55 24.51 -2.70 -5.75
N THR A 56 24.21 -2.81 -4.46
CA THR A 56 25.09 -3.50 -3.48
C THR A 56 25.12 -4.99 -3.77
N VAL A 57 23.95 -5.55 -4.13
CA VAL A 57 23.80 -6.91 -4.64
C VAL A 57 23.21 -6.83 -6.05
N PRO A 58 23.98 -7.18 -7.08
CA PRO A 58 23.52 -7.11 -8.45
C PRO A 58 22.33 -8.08 -8.68
N ILE A 59 21.27 -7.57 -9.28
CA ILE A 59 20.15 -8.41 -9.71
C ILE A 59 20.50 -8.96 -11.09
N PRO A 60 20.66 -10.28 -11.24
CA PRO A 60 21.08 -10.85 -12.51
C PRO A 60 20.01 -10.74 -13.57
N GLY A 61 20.44 -10.51 -14.80
CA GLY A 61 19.58 -10.58 -15.97
C GLY A 61 18.74 -9.34 -16.26
N VAL A 62 18.97 -8.23 -15.58
CA VAL A 62 18.37 -6.93 -15.92
C VAL A 62 19.42 -5.82 -15.94
N SER A 63 19.31 -4.89 -16.89
CA SER A 63 20.17 -3.71 -16.98
C SER A 63 19.45 -2.58 -17.72
N ALA A 64 19.69 -1.32 -17.35
CA ALA A 64 19.23 -0.16 -18.10
C ALA A 64 20.15 1.06 -17.89
N LEU A 65 20.24 1.88 -18.92
CA LEU A 65 20.91 3.20 -18.85
C LEU A 65 20.13 4.20 -19.71
N PRO A 66 20.13 5.49 -19.35
CA PRO A 66 19.65 6.55 -20.21
C PRO A 66 20.52 6.64 -21.46
N LEU A 67 19.94 7.09 -22.57
CA LEU A 67 20.71 7.49 -23.75
C LEU A 67 21.54 8.73 -23.43
N ASP A 68 22.69 8.87 -24.11
CA ASP A 68 23.72 9.85 -23.77
C ASP A 68 23.22 11.31 -23.71
N ASP A 69 22.20 11.65 -24.51
CA ASP A 69 21.69 13.01 -24.63
C ASP A 69 20.29 13.24 -24.02
N ASP A 70 19.60 12.18 -23.52
CA ASP A 70 18.26 12.31 -22.97
C ASP A 70 18.00 11.39 -21.77
N ILE A 71 17.93 11.97 -20.57
CA ILE A 71 17.58 11.28 -19.34
C ILE A 71 16.16 10.70 -19.34
N TYR A 72 15.29 11.13 -20.24
CA TYR A 72 13.91 10.65 -20.37
C TYR A 72 13.76 9.50 -21.37
N GLU A 73 14.82 9.13 -22.09
CA GLU A 73 14.85 7.95 -22.95
C GLU A 73 15.95 6.98 -22.48
N TRP A 74 15.55 5.78 -22.11
CA TRP A 74 16.45 4.75 -21.61
C TRP A 74 16.41 3.52 -22.50
N HIS A 75 17.56 2.86 -22.62
CA HIS A 75 17.63 1.52 -23.16
C HIS A 75 17.91 0.51 -22.05
N GLY A 76 17.22 -0.64 -22.08
CA GLY A 76 17.35 -1.69 -21.08
C GLY A 76 17.31 -3.08 -21.67
N ASN A 77 17.82 -4.04 -20.92
CA ASN A 77 17.84 -5.45 -21.30
C ASN A 77 17.22 -6.30 -20.21
N VAL A 78 16.51 -7.32 -20.61
CA VAL A 78 16.10 -8.41 -19.74
C VAL A 78 16.54 -9.75 -20.32
N LYS A 79 17.10 -10.63 -19.48
CA LYS A 79 17.60 -11.94 -19.86
C LYS A 79 16.69 -13.04 -19.32
N ALA A 80 16.45 -14.08 -20.11
CA ALA A 80 15.69 -15.23 -19.67
C ALA A 80 16.36 -15.95 -18.49
N ILE A 81 15.55 -16.35 -17.51
CA ILE A 81 16.01 -17.11 -16.33
C ILE A 81 16.41 -18.55 -16.69
N ALA A 82 17.19 -19.19 -15.82
CA ALA A 82 17.91 -20.42 -16.15
C ALA A 82 17.03 -21.61 -16.59
N ASN A 83 15.84 -21.77 -16.06
CA ASN A 83 14.92 -22.89 -16.33
C ASN A 83 13.80 -22.49 -17.30
N ASN A 84 14.13 -21.78 -18.35
CA ASN A 84 13.17 -21.25 -19.32
C ASN A 84 13.51 -21.72 -20.73
N PRO A 85 12.52 -22.00 -21.61
CA PRO A 85 12.76 -22.37 -23.00
C PRO A 85 13.58 -21.35 -23.80
N TYR A 86 13.48 -20.06 -23.43
CA TYR A 86 14.26 -18.97 -23.99
C TYR A 86 15.62 -18.75 -23.32
N LYS A 87 16.16 -19.76 -22.63
CA LYS A 87 17.46 -19.66 -21.96
C LYS A 87 18.54 -19.05 -22.85
N GLY A 88 19.13 -17.95 -22.39
CA GLY A 88 20.17 -17.22 -23.13
C GLY A 88 19.66 -16.05 -23.94
N ALA A 89 18.37 -15.92 -24.21
CA ALA A 89 17.80 -14.76 -24.87
C ALA A 89 17.97 -13.49 -24.05
N VAL A 90 18.27 -12.39 -24.74
CA VAL A 90 18.31 -11.04 -24.18
C VAL A 90 17.38 -10.15 -24.99
N LEU A 91 16.26 -9.80 -24.40
CA LEU A 91 15.32 -8.85 -25.01
C LEU A 91 15.80 -7.42 -24.71
N HIS A 92 15.72 -6.55 -25.72
CA HIS A 92 16.17 -5.17 -25.68
C HIS A 92 14.98 -4.22 -25.75
N PHE A 93 14.91 -3.28 -24.83
CA PHE A 93 13.78 -2.37 -24.65
C PHE A 93 14.21 -0.91 -24.74
N LYS A 94 13.29 -0.08 -25.23
CA LYS A 94 13.31 1.36 -25.10
C LYS A 94 12.21 1.81 -24.13
N LEU A 95 12.58 2.60 -23.13
CA LEU A 95 11.68 3.19 -22.15
C LEU A 95 11.68 4.72 -22.33
N VAL A 96 10.50 5.30 -22.56
CA VAL A 96 10.33 6.75 -22.73
C VAL A 96 9.52 7.29 -21.56
N PHE A 97 10.15 8.14 -20.76
CA PHE A 97 9.56 8.69 -19.54
C PHE A 97 8.88 10.03 -19.79
N PRO A 98 7.64 10.22 -19.32
CA PRO A 98 6.96 11.51 -19.41
C PRO A 98 7.56 12.54 -18.41
N LYS A 99 7.32 13.83 -18.69
CA LYS A 99 7.85 14.91 -17.82
C LYS A 99 7.22 14.94 -16.42
N ASP A 100 6.09 14.33 -16.24
CA ASP A 100 5.41 14.13 -14.94
C ASP A 100 5.71 12.78 -14.30
N TYR A 101 6.67 11.98 -14.82
CA TYR A 101 7.12 10.76 -14.18
C TYR A 101 7.53 11.01 -12.72
N PRO A 102 7.14 10.16 -11.76
CA PRO A 102 6.44 8.89 -11.86
C PRO A 102 4.90 8.97 -11.74
N LEU A 103 4.28 10.14 -11.89
CA LEU A 103 2.82 10.27 -11.80
C LEU A 103 2.12 9.62 -13.01
N SER A 104 2.74 9.69 -14.18
CA SER A 104 2.34 8.93 -15.36
C SER A 104 3.35 7.83 -15.68
N PRO A 105 2.89 6.69 -16.25
CA PRO A 105 3.76 5.59 -16.62
C PRO A 105 4.71 5.96 -17.77
N PRO A 106 5.86 5.29 -17.89
CA PRO A 106 6.65 5.33 -19.11
C PRO A 106 5.94 4.59 -20.25
N THR A 107 6.27 4.95 -21.48
CA THR A 107 5.95 4.13 -22.64
C THR A 107 7.13 3.20 -22.92
N VAL A 108 6.87 1.90 -23.02
CA VAL A 108 7.91 0.89 -23.22
C VAL A 108 7.72 0.22 -24.58
N TYR A 109 8.82 0.09 -25.30
CA TYR A 109 8.87 -0.53 -26.62
C TYR A 109 9.82 -1.73 -26.61
N LEU A 110 9.41 -2.84 -27.20
CA LEU A 110 10.30 -3.95 -27.50
C LEU A 110 11.02 -3.64 -28.82
N LEU A 111 12.35 -3.64 -28.80
CA LEU A 111 13.14 -3.29 -29.97
C LEU A 111 13.56 -4.50 -30.83
N ASN A 112 13.44 -5.71 -30.30
CA ASN A 112 13.65 -6.94 -31.08
C ASN A 112 12.52 -7.09 -32.10
N ASP A 113 12.83 -6.96 -33.37
CA ASP A 113 11.84 -6.92 -34.47
C ASP A 113 11.15 -8.25 -34.74
N GLU A 114 11.81 -9.34 -34.43
CA GLU A 114 11.41 -10.71 -34.80
C GLU A 114 10.42 -11.34 -33.81
N LEU A 115 10.38 -10.87 -32.56
CA LEU A 115 9.50 -11.47 -31.56
C LEU A 115 8.06 -10.97 -31.74
N VAL A 116 7.17 -11.89 -32.10
CA VAL A 116 5.73 -11.66 -32.18
C VAL A 116 5.10 -12.08 -30.84
N HIS A 117 4.51 -11.13 -30.13
CA HIS A 117 3.86 -11.37 -28.84
C HIS A 117 2.50 -10.65 -28.79
N PRO A 118 1.43 -11.27 -28.26
CA PRO A 118 0.08 -10.70 -28.26
C PRO A 118 -0.04 -9.33 -27.55
N ASN A 119 0.84 -9.05 -26.60
CA ASN A 119 0.88 -7.78 -25.87
C ASN A 119 1.90 -6.77 -26.43
N VAL A 120 2.51 -7.07 -27.58
CA VAL A 120 3.35 -6.13 -28.32
C VAL A 120 2.55 -5.62 -29.51
N MET A 121 2.26 -4.32 -29.50
CA MET A 121 1.47 -3.65 -30.55
C MET A 121 2.27 -3.58 -31.86
N SER A 122 1.60 -3.28 -32.97
CA SER A 122 2.23 -3.12 -34.29
C SER A 122 3.31 -2.03 -34.33
N ASP A 123 3.23 -1.03 -33.45
CA ASP A 123 4.23 0.03 -33.28
C ASP A 123 5.31 -0.32 -32.22
N LYS A 124 5.38 -1.59 -31.82
CA LYS A 124 6.32 -2.15 -30.84
C LYS A 124 6.08 -1.72 -29.38
N ARG A 125 5.03 -0.96 -29.09
CA ARG A 125 4.65 -0.67 -27.70
C ARG A 125 4.21 -1.92 -26.97
N ILE A 126 4.59 -2.01 -25.70
CA ILE A 126 4.15 -3.08 -24.82
C ILE A 126 2.85 -2.63 -24.13
N CYS A 127 1.80 -3.45 -24.28
CA CYS A 127 0.49 -3.23 -23.68
C CYS A 127 0.28 -4.21 -22.53
N ILE A 128 0.68 -3.80 -21.34
CA ILE A 128 0.40 -4.52 -20.09
C ILE A 128 -0.16 -3.52 -19.07
N ASP A 129 -0.90 -4.03 -18.10
CA ASP A 129 -1.67 -3.23 -17.14
C ASP A 129 -0.80 -2.25 -16.33
N ILE A 130 0.45 -2.62 -16.00
CA ILE A 130 1.36 -1.74 -15.27
C ILE A 130 1.72 -0.44 -16.01
N PHE A 131 1.53 -0.36 -17.34
CA PHE A 131 1.75 0.86 -18.13
C PHE A 131 0.47 1.64 -18.42
N GLU A 132 -0.68 1.17 -17.94
CA GLU A 132 -1.92 1.92 -18.04
C GLU A 132 -2.09 2.85 -16.83
N LYS A 133 -2.71 4.02 -17.05
CA LYS A 133 -3.06 4.90 -15.93
C LYS A 133 -3.94 4.16 -14.93
N ASP A 134 -3.76 4.47 -13.65
CA ASP A 134 -4.47 3.83 -12.55
C ASP A 134 -5.98 3.75 -12.80
N LYS A 135 -6.49 2.52 -12.91
CA LYS A 135 -7.93 2.21 -13.06
C LYS A 135 -8.60 1.89 -11.73
N GLY A 136 -7.93 2.17 -10.61
CA GLY A 136 -8.38 1.84 -9.25
C GLY A 136 -7.93 0.45 -8.78
N GLY A 137 -7.83 0.28 -7.47
CA GLY A 137 -7.32 -0.96 -6.87
C GLY A 137 -5.82 -1.17 -7.12
N TYR A 138 -5.43 -2.42 -7.40
CA TYR A 138 -4.05 -2.81 -7.73
C TYR A 138 -3.75 -2.85 -9.23
N LYS A 139 -4.71 -2.49 -10.07
CA LYS A 139 -4.55 -2.47 -11.53
C LYS A 139 -3.99 -1.14 -11.98
N GLY A 140 -3.10 -1.19 -12.97
CA GLY A 140 -2.52 -0.01 -13.56
C GLY A 140 -1.24 0.49 -12.88
N TRP A 141 -0.75 1.59 -13.42
CA TRP A 141 0.49 2.23 -13.00
C TRP A 141 0.45 2.73 -11.55
N LYS A 142 1.52 2.49 -10.84
CA LYS A 142 1.77 3.06 -9.50
C LYS A 142 3.08 3.82 -9.51
N SER A 143 3.09 5.03 -8.98
CA SER A 143 4.29 5.90 -8.93
C SER A 143 5.43 5.35 -8.06
N GLY A 144 5.20 4.25 -7.34
CA GLY A 144 6.23 3.48 -6.65
C GLY A 144 7.09 2.59 -7.55
N TYR A 145 6.65 2.29 -8.78
CA TYR A 145 7.45 1.48 -9.70
C TYR A 145 8.70 2.23 -10.15
N THR A 146 9.87 1.62 -9.95
CA THR A 146 11.17 2.09 -10.41
C THR A 146 11.52 1.44 -11.74
N VAL A 147 12.54 1.96 -12.43
CA VAL A 147 13.04 1.33 -13.67
C VAL A 147 13.47 -0.12 -13.42
N LEU A 148 14.09 -0.41 -12.27
CA LEU A 148 14.44 -1.76 -11.88
C LEU A 148 13.21 -2.66 -11.75
N SER A 149 12.17 -2.20 -11.06
CA SER A 149 10.92 -2.98 -10.90
C SER A 149 10.19 -3.18 -12.23
N ILE A 150 10.23 -2.21 -13.14
CA ILE A 150 9.69 -2.35 -14.50
C ILE A 150 10.42 -3.46 -15.26
N LEU A 151 11.75 -3.48 -15.24
CA LEU A 151 12.54 -4.51 -15.94
C LEU A 151 12.29 -5.90 -15.37
N LEU A 152 12.15 -6.03 -14.04
CA LEU A 152 11.80 -7.30 -13.41
C LEU A 152 10.40 -7.78 -13.81
N GLN A 153 9.43 -6.88 -13.89
CA GLN A 153 8.10 -7.21 -14.40
C GLN A 153 8.13 -7.65 -15.86
N LEU A 154 8.91 -6.98 -16.70
CA LEU A 154 9.10 -7.38 -18.10
C LEU A 154 9.80 -8.74 -18.20
N GLN A 155 10.80 -9.01 -17.35
CA GLN A 155 11.47 -10.30 -17.30
C GLN A 155 10.49 -11.43 -16.96
N MET A 156 9.67 -11.26 -15.95
CA MET A 156 8.63 -12.23 -15.58
C MET A 156 7.61 -12.38 -16.69
N PHE A 157 7.12 -11.28 -17.24
CA PHE A 157 6.06 -11.26 -18.24
C PHE A 157 6.45 -11.96 -19.57
N PHE A 158 7.65 -11.72 -20.07
CA PHE A 158 8.08 -12.31 -21.36
C PHE A 158 8.63 -13.74 -21.21
N PHE A 159 9.04 -14.13 -20.03
CA PHE A 159 9.67 -15.43 -19.80
C PHE A 159 8.88 -16.34 -18.84
N ASP A 160 7.67 -15.96 -18.44
CA ASP A 160 6.74 -16.86 -17.75
C ASP A 160 5.96 -17.69 -18.78
N VAL A 161 6.50 -18.84 -19.11
CA VAL A 161 5.98 -19.74 -20.14
C VAL A 161 5.33 -20.93 -19.46
N ASP A 162 4.01 -21.13 -19.71
CA ASP A 162 3.27 -22.31 -19.25
C ASP A 162 3.87 -23.60 -19.86
N GLU A 163 3.96 -24.66 -19.08
CA GLU A 163 4.43 -25.97 -19.55
C GLU A 163 3.60 -26.50 -20.74
N ASN A 164 2.32 -26.19 -20.79
CA ASN A 164 1.41 -26.52 -21.90
C ASN A 164 1.77 -25.82 -23.23
N PHE A 165 2.55 -24.74 -23.18
CA PHE A 165 3.00 -24.00 -24.35
C PHE A 165 4.11 -24.76 -25.12
N LEU A 166 4.75 -25.77 -24.54
CA LEU A 166 5.88 -26.46 -25.13
C LEU A 166 5.50 -27.57 -26.14
N THR A 167 4.61 -27.25 -27.10
CA THR A 167 4.32 -28.12 -28.24
C THR A 167 5.52 -28.25 -29.21
N LYS A 168 5.47 -29.20 -30.15
CA LYS A 168 6.54 -29.34 -31.16
C LYS A 168 6.66 -28.10 -32.05
N GLU A 169 5.52 -27.52 -32.44
CA GLU A 169 5.44 -26.33 -33.27
C GLU A 169 6.04 -25.11 -32.54
N ASN A 170 5.69 -24.94 -31.27
CA ASN A 170 6.19 -23.83 -30.46
C ASN A 170 7.69 -23.95 -30.17
N LYS A 171 8.22 -25.20 -30.00
CA LYS A 171 9.67 -25.41 -29.84
C LYS A 171 10.47 -24.96 -31.05
N LYS A 172 9.93 -25.15 -32.28
CA LYS A 172 10.57 -24.65 -33.49
C LYS A 172 10.54 -23.12 -33.54
N ALA A 173 9.38 -22.50 -33.29
CA ALA A 173 9.24 -21.05 -33.25
C ALA A 173 10.19 -20.42 -32.21
N ILE A 174 10.28 -20.99 -31.01
CA ILE A 174 11.22 -20.53 -29.96
C ILE A 174 12.68 -20.58 -30.46
N LYS A 175 13.05 -21.59 -31.24
CA LYS A 175 14.40 -21.67 -31.78
C LYS A 175 14.68 -20.57 -32.80
N ASP A 176 13.74 -20.33 -33.70
CA ASP A 176 13.84 -19.29 -34.71
C ASP A 176 13.90 -17.89 -34.02
N ASP A 177 13.07 -17.66 -32.99
CA ASP A 177 13.11 -16.46 -32.16
C ASP A 177 14.46 -16.26 -31.46
N LEU A 178 15.04 -17.34 -30.91
CA LEU A 178 16.34 -17.29 -30.22
C LEU A 178 17.47 -16.89 -31.17
N GLU A 179 17.46 -17.39 -32.41
CA GLU A 179 18.45 -17.04 -33.42
C GLU A 179 18.31 -15.55 -33.83
N ALA A 180 17.09 -15.06 -34.02
CA ALA A 180 16.81 -13.68 -34.33
C ALA A 180 17.19 -12.71 -33.19
N ILE A 181 16.81 -13.04 -31.95
CA ILE A 181 17.17 -12.27 -30.76
C ILE A 181 18.69 -12.20 -30.56
N ALA A 182 19.39 -13.33 -30.80
CA ALA A 182 20.84 -13.37 -30.66
C ALA A 182 21.59 -12.49 -31.65
N GLN A 183 21.02 -12.22 -32.82
CA GLN A 183 21.60 -11.39 -33.88
C GLN A 183 21.15 -9.93 -33.87
N PHE A 184 20.17 -9.58 -33.04
CA PHE A 184 19.60 -8.24 -33.01
C PHE A 184 20.64 -7.16 -32.65
N LYS A 185 20.69 -6.08 -33.45
CA LYS A 185 21.57 -4.92 -33.26
C LYS A 185 20.74 -3.65 -33.14
N CYS A 186 20.85 -2.98 -32.03
CA CYS A 186 20.14 -1.72 -31.83
C CYS A 186 20.78 -0.59 -32.65
N PRO A 187 20.02 0.11 -33.50
CA PRO A 187 20.57 1.24 -34.27
C PRO A 187 20.85 2.49 -33.42
N LEU A 188 20.32 2.57 -32.21
CA LEU A 188 20.35 3.75 -31.34
C LEU A 188 21.40 3.64 -30.22
N CYS A 189 21.80 2.44 -29.82
CA CYS A 189 22.79 2.22 -28.78
C CYS A 189 23.83 1.19 -29.20
N LYS A 190 24.70 0.77 -28.27
CA LYS A 190 25.80 -0.19 -28.54
C LYS A 190 25.36 -1.66 -28.38
N HIS A 191 24.08 -1.95 -28.21
CA HIS A 191 23.60 -3.31 -28.07
C HIS A 191 23.83 -4.12 -29.35
N ASN A 192 24.47 -5.27 -29.22
CA ASN A 192 24.83 -6.14 -30.33
C ASN A 192 24.61 -7.60 -29.97
N GLY A 193 23.35 -8.00 -29.94
CA GLY A 193 22.90 -9.34 -29.66
C GLY A 193 23.00 -9.79 -28.21
N SER A 194 22.59 -11.04 -27.98
CA SER A 194 22.57 -11.63 -26.63
C SER A 194 23.95 -11.85 -26.02
N SER A 195 25.00 -11.96 -26.85
CA SER A 195 26.39 -12.16 -26.40
C SER A 195 27.08 -10.87 -25.98
N ASN A 196 26.65 -9.72 -26.48
CA ASN A 196 27.22 -8.42 -26.17
C ASN A 196 26.11 -7.39 -25.89
N PRO A 197 25.34 -7.56 -24.82
CA PRO A 197 24.26 -6.67 -24.47
C PRO A 197 24.78 -5.29 -24.01
N TYR A 198 24.11 -4.24 -24.42
CA TYR A 198 24.33 -2.89 -23.93
C TYR A 198 22.99 -2.27 -23.54
N PRO A 199 22.80 -1.74 -22.31
CA PRO A 199 23.76 -1.75 -21.20
C PRO A 199 24.18 -3.16 -20.75
N PRO A 200 25.43 -3.34 -20.30
CA PRO A 200 25.90 -4.64 -19.83
C PRO A 200 25.19 -5.03 -18.53
N PHE A 201 24.96 -6.34 -18.35
CA PHE A 201 24.45 -6.84 -17.09
C PHE A 201 25.46 -6.64 -15.96
N PRO A 202 24.99 -6.38 -14.73
CA PRO A 202 25.86 -6.28 -13.59
C PRO A 202 26.59 -7.61 -13.35
N GLN A 203 27.90 -7.55 -13.07
CA GLN A 203 28.70 -8.73 -12.81
C GLN A 203 28.43 -9.23 -11.38
N VAL A 204 28.01 -10.48 -11.26
CA VAL A 204 27.90 -11.17 -9.97
C VAL A 204 29.27 -11.75 -9.64
N THR A 205 30.03 -11.10 -8.76
CA THR A 205 31.28 -11.66 -8.26
C THR A 205 31.00 -12.70 -7.16
N GLU A 206 31.91 -13.68 -6.97
CA GLU A 206 31.78 -14.65 -5.88
C GLU A 206 31.70 -13.99 -4.49
N GLN A 207 32.31 -12.82 -4.32
CA GLN A 207 32.20 -12.03 -3.09
C GLN A 207 30.79 -11.48 -2.87
N ASN A 208 30.13 -11.05 -3.94
CA ASN A 208 28.74 -10.56 -3.87
C ASN A 208 27.73 -11.72 -3.68
N ALA A 209 28.04 -12.91 -4.21
CA ALA A 209 27.22 -14.10 -4.01
C ALA A 209 27.31 -14.66 -2.58
N LYS A 210 28.40 -14.35 -1.87
CA LYS A 210 28.62 -14.73 -0.45
C LYS A 210 28.06 -13.74 0.56
N LEU A 211 27.58 -12.57 0.13
CA LEU A 211 26.72 -11.74 0.98
C LEU A 211 25.48 -12.57 1.30
N THR A 212 25.48 -13.13 2.50
CA THR A 212 24.34 -13.96 2.95
C THR A 212 23.05 -13.16 2.82
N GLN A 213 21.96 -13.82 2.50
CA GLN A 213 20.62 -13.21 2.45
C GLN A 213 20.31 -12.40 3.73
N GLU A 214 20.92 -12.78 4.85
CA GLU A 214 20.84 -12.12 6.15
C GLU A 214 21.58 -10.76 6.18
N GLN A 215 22.81 -10.69 5.65
CA GLN A 215 23.57 -9.43 5.57
C GLN A 215 22.87 -8.42 4.65
N TYR A 216 22.34 -8.90 3.53
CA TYR A 216 21.54 -8.07 2.63
C TYR A 216 20.23 -7.57 3.28
N LYS A 217 19.58 -8.44 4.06
CA LYS A 217 18.39 -8.06 4.85
C LYS A 217 18.72 -7.05 5.94
N GLU A 218 19.85 -7.21 6.62
CA GLU A 218 20.30 -6.25 7.65
C GLU A 218 20.69 -4.89 7.05
N GLU A 219 21.42 -4.86 5.94
CA GLU A 219 21.77 -3.60 5.28
C GLU A 219 20.55 -2.87 4.71
N LYS A 220 19.62 -3.61 4.09
CA LYS A 220 18.34 -3.02 3.63
C LYS A 220 17.48 -2.51 4.77
N LYS A 221 17.52 -3.12 5.95
CA LYS A 221 16.73 -2.66 7.09
C LYS A 221 17.23 -1.36 7.70
N LYS A 222 18.52 -1.06 7.55
CA LYS A 222 19.09 0.23 7.97
C LYS A 222 18.71 1.39 7.04
N GLU A 223 18.23 1.08 5.85
CA GLU A 223 17.83 2.09 4.86
C GLU A 223 16.36 1.97 4.52
N ILE A 224 15.64 3.07 4.63
CA ILE A 224 14.25 3.16 4.15
C ILE A 224 14.22 4.06 2.94
N CYS A 225 13.60 3.59 1.85
CA CYS A 225 13.27 4.43 0.73
C CYS A 225 12.15 5.39 1.13
N CYS A 226 12.44 6.66 1.22
CA CYS A 226 11.45 7.71 1.36
C CYS A 226 11.34 8.49 0.05
N TYR A 227 10.40 9.42 -0.01
CA TYR A 227 9.94 10.04 -1.25
C TYR A 227 11.03 10.56 -2.21
N HIS A 228 12.19 10.94 -1.80
CA HIS A 228 13.21 11.46 -2.71
C HIS A 228 14.57 10.75 -2.61
N ARG A 229 14.78 9.96 -1.59
CA ARG A 229 16.07 9.29 -1.38
C ARG A 229 15.95 8.15 -0.39
N LYS A 230 16.93 7.27 -0.40
CA LYS A 230 17.19 6.38 0.73
C LYS A 230 17.63 7.22 1.92
N ILE A 231 17.15 6.85 3.10
CA ILE A 231 17.52 7.48 4.37
C ILE A 231 17.71 6.39 5.41
N THR A 232 18.77 6.50 6.21
CA THR A 232 18.96 5.62 7.36
C THR A 232 18.08 6.07 8.52
N PHE A 233 17.76 5.15 9.43
CA PHE A 233 16.99 5.46 10.64
C PHE A 233 17.63 6.55 11.50
N GLU A 234 18.97 6.68 11.43
CA GLU A 234 19.75 7.63 12.21
C GLU A 234 19.77 9.04 11.62
N GLU A 235 19.65 9.16 10.29
CA GLU A 235 19.78 10.46 9.59
C GLU A 235 18.59 11.38 9.77
N GLY A 236 17.37 10.84 10.05
CA GLY A 236 16.22 11.70 10.13
C GLY A 236 14.95 11.05 10.64
N ALA A 237 14.01 11.87 11.04
CA ALA A 237 12.67 11.44 11.43
C ALA A 237 11.89 11.04 10.18
N LEU A 238 11.33 9.84 10.20
CA LEU A 238 10.42 9.31 9.21
C LEU A 238 9.00 9.28 9.76
N GLY A 239 8.03 9.31 8.89
CA GLY A 239 6.62 9.26 9.24
C GLY A 239 5.75 9.00 8.03
N LEU A 240 4.44 9.13 8.22
CA LEU A 240 3.44 8.98 7.18
C LEU A 240 2.78 10.32 6.87
N GLY A 241 2.45 10.53 5.61
CA GLY A 241 1.49 11.53 5.22
C GLY A 241 0.10 11.09 5.66
N ILE A 242 -0.69 11.98 6.28
CA ILE A 242 -2.05 11.69 6.70
C ILE A 242 -3.02 12.78 6.28
N SER A 243 -4.25 12.41 5.97
CA SER A 243 -5.37 13.33 5.78
C SER A 243 -6.38 13.16 6.92
N ILE A 244 -6.93 14.26 7.40
CA ILE A 244 -7.84 14.27 8.54
C ILE A 244 -9.20 14.74 8.07
N SER A 245 -10.25 13.98 8.38
CA SER A 245 -11.63 14.40 8.23
C SER A 245 -12.25 14.68 9.59
N LYS A 246 -12.98 15.78 9.71
CA LYS A 246 -13.67 16.20 10.93
C LYS A 246 -15.18 16.28 10.71
N ILE A 247 -15.95 16.09 11.78
CA ILE A 247 -17.38 16.29 11.77
C ILE A 247 -17.63 17.80 11.75
N PRO A 248 -18.35 18.35 10.73
CA PRO A 248 -18.47 19.79 10.57
C PRO A 248 -19.10 20.53 11.77
N ARG A 249 -20.04 19.87 12.47
CA ARG A 249 -20.77 20.49 13.60
C ARG A 249 -19.99 20.50 14.92
N THR A 250 -19.20 19.45 15.19
CA THR A 250 -18.51 19.28 16.48
C THR A 250 -17.01 19.53 16.39
N GLY A 251 -16.43 19.54 15.19
CA GLY A 251 -14.98 19.58 14.98
C GLY A 251 -14.24 18.30 15.39
N GLU A 252 -14.95 17.29 15.84
CA GLU A 252 -14.36 16.01 16.24
C GLU A 252 -13.79 15.24 15.04
N ILE A 253 -12.73 14.48 15.28
CA ILE A 253 -12.09 13.66 14.25
C ILE A 253 -13.05 12.53 13.85
N ARG A 254 -13.51 12.58 12.60
CA ARG A 254 -14.29 11.51 11.99
C ARG A 254 -13.41 10.35 11.53
N GLY A 255 -12.26 10.68 10.93
CA GLY A 255 -11.32 9.68 10.41
C GLY A 255 -9.95 10.27 10.11
N ILE A 256 -8.95 9.40 10.10
CA ILE A 256 -7.57 9.70 9.72
C ILE A 256 -7.18 8.71 8.64
N THR A 257 -6.79 9.24 7.48
CA THR A 257 -6.42 8.46 6.30
C THR A 257 -4.90 8.53 6.10
N PRO A 258 -4.12 7.52 6.49
CA PRO A 258 -2.70 7.48 6.21
C PRO A 258 -2.44 7.17 4.73
N ARG A 259 -1.28 7.60 4.25
CA ARG A 259 -0.66 7.15 3.01
C ARG A 259 0.35 6.06 3.34
N PHE A 260 0.44 5.02 2.49
CA PHE A 260 1.27 3.85 2.75
C PHE A 260 2.73 4.04 2.29
N ASP A 261 3.24 5.28 2.39
CA ASP A 261 4.61 5.65 2.03
C ASP A 261 5.31 6.32 3.20
N PHE A 262 6.57 5.95 3.44
CA PHE A 262 7.39 6.66 4.40
C PHE A 262 7.90 7.98 3.82
N ILE A 263 7.71 9.04 4.57
CA ILE A 263 8.07 10.41 4.19
C ILE A 263 8.99 10.99 5.26
N ALA A 264 10.19 11.43 4.85
CA ALA A 264 11.09 12.10 5.75
C ALA A 264 10.54 13.48 6.17
N PHE A 265 10.71 13.85 7.44
CA PHE A 265 10.30 15.15 7.94
C PHE A 265 10.92 16.32 7.14
N LYS A 266 12.16 16.17 6.71
CA LYS A 266 12.85 17.15 5.85
C LYS A 266 12.11 17.35 4.52
N THR A 267 11.65 16.27 3.89
CA THR A 267 10.89 16.31 2.64
C THR A 267 9.54 16.99 2.84
N TYR A 268 8.84 16.66 3.93
CA TYR A 268 7.59 17.31 4.29
C TYR A 268 7.73 18.82 4.55
N THR A 269 8.78 19.25 5.26
CA THR A 269 8.98 20.65 5.67
C THR A 269 9.68 21.49 4.62
N LYS A 270 10.85 21.07 4.13
CA LYS A 270 11.70 21.86 3.23
C LYS A 270 11.23 21.79 1.78
N GLU A 271 10.83 20.60 1.33
CA GLU A 271 10.40 20.38 -0.05
C GLU A 271 8.88 20.54 -0.19
N ARG A 272 8.17 20.70 0.95
CA ARG A 272 6.72 20.94 1.01
C ARG A 272 5.91 19.87 0.29
N LEU A 273 6.39 18.63 0.35
CA LEU A 273 5.70 17.50 -0.27
C LEU A 273 4.34 17.27 0.39
N ARG A 274 3.29 17.16 -0.42
CA ARG A 274 1.90 16.90 0.02
C ARG A 274 1.22 15.81 -0.81
N VAL A 275 2.00 15.03 -1.55
CA VAL A 275 1.52 13.96 -2.42
C VAL A 275 2.34 12.71 -2.14
N ALA A 276 1.68 11.57 -1.94
CA ALA A 276 2.30 10.26 -1.78
C ALA A 276 2.72 9.66 -3.14
N PHE A 277 3.45 8.56 -3.15
CA PHE A 277 3.90 7.90 -4.37
C PHE A 277 2.75 7.48 -5.30
N ASN A 278 1.59 7.13 -4.74
CA ASN A 278 0.40 6.79 -5.50
C ASN A 278 -0.39 8.02 -6.02
N GLY A 279 0.16 9.22 -5.91
CA GLY A 279 -0.49 10.46 -6.33
C GLY A 279 -1.54 11.01 -5.36
N GLU A 280 -1.86 10.28 -4.28
CA GLU A 280 -2.82 10.74 -3.28
C GLU A 280 -2.24 11.83 -2.39
N ARG A 281 -3.05 12.84 -2.11
CA ARG A 281 -2.65 13.98 -1.29
C ARG A 281 -2.79 13.68 0.19
N PHE A 282 -2.02 14.41 1.00
CA PHE A 282 -2.14 14.43 2.45
C PHE A 282 -1.95 15.84 3.00
N THR A 283 -2.44 16.06 4.21
CA THR A 283 -2.47 17.41 4.83
C THR A 283 -1.48 17.55 5.97
N HIS A 284 -1.23 16.47 6.69
CA HIS A 284 -0.37 16.45 7.87
C HIS A 284 0.68 15.35 7.72
N TRP A 285 1.72 15.46 8.53
CA TRP A 285 2.75 14.45 8.66
C TRP A 285 2.71 13.87 10.09
N PHE A 286 2.70 12.54 10.19
CA PHE A 286 2.67 11.83 11.45
C PHE A 286 3.97 11.04 11.63
N PRO A 287 4.78 11.34 12.68
CA PRO A 287 6.04 10.64 12.93
C PRO A 287 5.81 9.20 13.36
N LEU A 288 6.74 8.31 12.97
CA LEU A 288 6.78 6.92 13.40
C LEU A 288 8.07 6.65 14.17
N TYR A 289 8.03 5.64 15.03
CA TYR A 289 9.18 5.16 15.78
C TYR A 289 9.82 3.95 15.09
N PHE A 290 11.13 3.99 14.90
CA PHE A 290 11.93 2.97 14.22
C PHE A 290 13.05 2.42 15.12
N GLY A 291 12.86 2.40 16.45
CA GLY A 291 13.84 1.86 17.39
C GLY A 291 14.93 2.84 17.82
N VAL A 292 14.97 4.06 17.26
CA VAL A 292 16.01 5.06 17.56
C VAL A 292 15.42 6.42 17.93
N ASN A 293 16.20 7.24 18.66
CA ASN A 293 15.82 8.61 19.03
C ASN A 293 14.45 8.74 19.76
N LYS A 294 14.18 7.83 20.71
CA LYS A 294 12.91 7.68 21.44
C LYS A 294 12.35 9.02 21.93
N GLU A 295 13.13 9.80 22.67
CA GLU A 295 12.69 11.08 23.23
C GLU A 295 12.31 12.11 22.13
N LYS A 296 13.12 12.20 21.09
CA LYS A 296 12.87 13.12 19.97
C LYS A 296 11.58 12.74 19.22
N VAL A 297 11.31 11.44 19.05
CA VAL A 297 10.10 10.93 18.41
C VAL A 297 8.88 11.22 19.29
N VAL A 298 8.94 10.96 20.60
CA VAL A 298 7.86 11.29 21.55
C VAL A 298 7.53 12.79 21.51
N ASN A 299 8.53 13.65 21.51
CA ASN A 299 8.31 15.11 21.42
C ASN A 299 7.66 15.53 20.08
N SER A 300 8.00 14.86 18.99
CA SER A 300 7.38 15.08 17.68
C SER A 300 5.94 14.57 17.64
N LEU A 301 5.65 13.41 18.25
CA LEU A 301 4.31 12.84 18.39
C LEU A 301 3.39 13.74 19.20
N LYS A 302 3.86 14.28 20.34
CA LYS A 302 3.08 15.26 21.13
C LYS A 302 2.61 16.43 20.28
N LYS A 303 3.52 17.03 19.51
CA LYS A 303 3.22 18.15 18.60
C LYS A 303 2.24 17.75 17.51
N SER A 304 2.45 16.60 16.89
CA SER A 304 1.61 16.11 15.80
C SER A 304 0.18 15.81 16.28
N ILE A 305 0.03 15.11 17.41
CA ILE A 305 -1.28 14.76 17.99
C ILE A 305 -2.03 16.03 18.41
N SER A 306 -1.37 16.98 19.06
CA SER A 306 -1.98 18.27 19.42
C SER A 306 -2.46 19.04 18.20
N MET A 307 -1.65 19.07 17.13
CA MET A 307 -2.02 19.72 15.88
C MET A 307 -3.25 19.08 15.23
N ILE A 308 -3.31 17.75 15.23
CA ILE A 308 -4.42 16.99 14.66
C ILE A 308 -5.74 17.30 15.39
N VAL A 309 -5.72 17.28 16.73
CA VAL A 309 -6.93 17.43 17.55
C VAL A 309 -7.30 18.90 17.72
N LYS A 310 -6.35 19.73 18.16
CA LYS A 310 -6.58 21.10 18.62
C LYS A 310 -6.17 22.19 17.63
N GLY A 311 -5.49 21.81 16.53
CA GLY A 311 -5.00 22.77 15.54
C GLY A 311 -3.79 23.61 16.00
N ASN A 312 -3.19 23.26 17.15
CA ASN A 312 -1.97 23.90 17.66
C ASN A 312 -1.02 22.85 18.26
N THR A 313 0.24 23.21 18.49
CA THR A 313 1.28 22.28 18.96
C THR A 313 1.55 22.36 20.47
N LYS A 314 0.81 23.19 21.22
CA LYS A 314 1.18 23.51 22.61
C LYS A 314 0.38 22.75 23.67
N GLU A 315 -0.78 22.22 23.32
CA GLU A 315 -1.75 21.69 24.29
C GLU A 315 -1.86 20.16 24.22
N PHE A 316 -0.76 19.44 24.37
CA PHE A 316 -0.79 17.98 24.45
C PHE A 316 -1.32 17.52 25.82
N SER A 317 -2.17 16.50 25.80
CA SER A 317 -2.51 15.69 26.95
C SER A 317 -2.62 14.22 26.54
N PRO A 318 -2.26 13.24 27.41
CA PRO A 318 -2.21 11.82 27.05
C PRO A 318 -3.51 11.26 26.48
N ASN A 319 -4.67 11.73 26.98
CA ASN A 319 -5.99 11.30 26.50
C ASN A 319 -6.26 11.65 25.01
N LEU A 320 -5.52 12.59 24.43
CA LEU A 320 -5.62 12.89 23.00
C LEU A 320 -5.14 11.73 22.13
N VAL A 321 -4.26 10.88 22.66
CA VAL A 321 -3.77 9.67 21.97
C VAL A 321 -4.94 8.75 21.65
N LEU A 322 -5.85 8.52 22.60
CA LEU A 322 -7.04 7.69 22.40
C LEU A 322 -8.10 8.32 21.47
N LYS A 323 -7.98 9.60 21.14
CA LYS A 323 -8.82 10.25 20.11
C LYS A 323 -8.24 10.12 18.70
N VAL A 324 -6.92 9.95 18.57
CA VAL A 324 -6.20 9.92 17.28
C VAL A 324 -5.88 8.49 16.86
N MET A 325 -5.19 7.73 17.73
CA MET A 325 -4.64 6.43 17.35
C MET A 325 -5.69 5.39 16.97
N PRO A 326 -6.87 5.29 17.63
CA PRO A 326 -7.90 4.36 17.19
C PRO A 326 -8.38 4.64 15.76
N LYS A 327 -8.59 5.90 15.40
CA LYS A 327 -9.01 6.29 14.04
C LYS A 327 -7.93 5.96 13.01
N PHE A 328 -6.67 6.19 13.38
CA PHE A 328 -5.53 5.96 12.52
C PHE A 328 -5.28 4.46 12.30
N PHE A 329 -5.19 3.70 13.38
CA PHE A 329 -4.87 2.27 13.32
C PHE A 329 -5.99 1.47 12.66
N ASN A 330 -7.25 1.71 13.04
CA ASN A 330 -8.40 1.06 12.42
C ASN A 330 -8.50 1.31 10.92
N TYR A 331 -8.12 2.50 10.44
CA TYR A 331 -8.11 2.75 9.00
C TYR A 331 -7.13 1.82 8.28
N ILE A 332 -5.94 1.60 8.84
CA ILE A 332 -4.95 0.68 8.26
C ILE A 332 -5.50 -0.75 8.25
N VAL A 333 -6.03 -1.21 9.39
CA VAL A 333 -6.63 -2.55 9.51
C VAL A 333 -7.76 -2.75 8.52
N LEU A 334 -8.68 -1.79 8.41
CA LEU A 334 -9.80 -1.87 7.47
C LEU A 334 -9.34 -1.91 6.00
N ASN A 335 -8.26 -1.22 5.64
CA ASN A 335 -7.70 -1.33 4.29
C ASN A 335 -7.06 -2.69 4.03
N ILE A 336 -6.39 -3.26 5.03
CA ILE A 336 -5.87 -4.63 4.94
C ILE A 336 -7.03 -5.62 4.79
N MET A 337 -8.11 -5.47 5.57
CA MET A 337 -9.26 -6.36 5.58
C MET A 337 -10.27 -6.12 4.43
N SER A 338 -10.11 -5.07 3.63
CA SER A 338 -11.00 -4.76 2.49
C SER A 338 -10.47 -5.25 1.13
N GLU A 339 -9.52 -6.16 1.11
CA GLU A 339 -8.87 -6.69 -0.10
C GLU A 339 -8.09 -5.64 -0.94
N LYS A 340 -8.03 -4.39 -0.50
CA LYS A 340 -7.32 -3.32 -1.22
C LYS A 340 -5.81 -3.41 -1.09
N VAL A 341 -5.32 -3.80 0.10
CA VAL A 341 -3.89 -3.86 0.42
C VAL A 341 -3.48 -5.16 1.14
N HIS A 342 -4.35 -6.16 1.22
CA HIS A 342 -4.15 -7.40 1.99
C HIS A 342 -2.91 -8.20 1.55
N ASN A 343 -2.50 -8.12 0.29
CA ASN A 343 -1.30 -8.78 -0.23
C ASN A 343 -0.03 -7.93 -0.11
N SER A 344 -0.13 -6.73 0.45
CA SER A 344 1.01 -5.82 0.59
C SER A 344 1.77 -6.06 1.89
N SER A 345 2.98 -6.59 1.81
CA SER A 345 3.90 -6.65 2.96
C SER A 345 4.12 -5.26 3.56
N ARG A 346 4.17 -4.21 2.73
CA ARG A 346 4.30 -2.81 3.17
C ARG A 346 3.14 -2.35 4.05
N ALA A 347 1.91 -2.79 3.78
CA ALA A 347 0.76 -2.43 4.61
C ALA A 347 0.88 -3.03 6.02
N ILE A 348 1.35 -4.28 6.12
CA ILE A 348 1.60 -4.95 7.39
C ILE A 348 2.78 -4.32 8.13
N GLU A 349 3.87 -3.99 7.43
CA GLU A 349 5.00 -3.26 8.02
C GLU A 349 4.53 -1.94 8.64
N ILE A 350 3.76 -1.14 7.92
CA ILE A 350 3.23 0.14 8.41
C ILE A 350 2.32 -0.08 9.61
N LEU A 351 1.48 -1.12 9.59
CA LEU A 351 0.66 -1.49 10.74
C LEU A 351 1.51 -1.73 11.98
N ILE A 352 2.58 -2.50 11.86
CA ILE A 352 3.49 -2.82 12.97
C ILE A 352 4.24 -1.58 13.46
N TYR A 353 4.74 -0.72 12.55
CA TYR A 353 5.38 0.54 12.96
C TYR A 353 4.42 1.48 13.68
N VAL A 354 3.17 1.58 13.21
CA VAL A 354 2.15 2.38 13.90
C VAL A 354 1.84 1.77 15.25
N PHE A 355 1.71 0.45 15.35
CA PHE A 355 1.49 -0.24 16.61
C PHE A 355 2.66 -0.01 17.60
N ARG A 356 3.90 -0.19 17.13
CA ARG A 356 5.08 0.09 17.98
C ARG A 356 5.15 1.55 18.45
N THR A 357 4.72 2.48 17.57
CA THR A 357 4.60 3.91 17.91
C THR A 357 3.52 4.15 18.98
N MET A 358 2.42 3.39 18.95
CA MET A 358 1.39 3.42 20.00
C MET A 358 1.93 2.92 21.33
N LEU A 359 2.66 1.81 21.34
CA LEU A 359 3.32 1.30 22.56
C LEU A 359 4.34 2.29 23.13
N LEU A 360 5.09 2.98 22.26
CA LEU A 360 6.00 4.05 22.69
C LEU A 360 5.26 5.18 23.42
N LEU A 361 4.08 5.56 22.95
CA LEU A 361 3.26 6.58 23.61
C LEU A 361 2.72 6.08 24.96
N GLU A 362 2.31 4.82 25.05
CA GLU A 362 1.88 4.18 26.30
C GLU A 362 3.04 4.10 27.30
N GLU A 363 4.23 3.67 26.85
CA GLU A 363 5.44 3.67 27.68
C GLU A 363 5.82 5.07 28.22
N ALA A 364 5.63 6.11 27.39
CA ALA A 364 5.95 7.49 27.78
C ALA A 364 4.85 8.15 28.64
N PHE A 365 3.62 7.67 28.57
CA PHE A 365 2.43 8.21 29.24
C PHE A 365 1.53 7.07 29.75
N PRO A 366 1.83 6.46 30.90
CA PRO A 366 1.06 5.32 31.45
C PRO A 366 -0.43 5.60 31.65
N GLU A 367 -0.81 6.88 31.78
CA GLU A 367 -2.22 7.31 31.90
C GLU A 367 -3.07 6.90 30.67
N ILE A 368 -2.43 6.64 29.53
CA ILE A 368 -3.10 6.13 28.32
C ILE A 368 -3.68 4.73 28.59
N LYS A 369 -2.90 3.86 29.24
CA LYS A 369 -3.34 2.53 29.63
C LYS A 369 -4.45 2.58 30.66
N ASP A 370 -4.32 3.43 31.67
CA ASP A 370 -5.32 3.59 32.72
C ASP A 370 -6.68 4.02 32.14
N GLU A 371 -6.68 5.00 31.23
CA GLU A 371 -7.90 5.46 30.56
C GLU A 371 -8.45 4.39 29.60
N ALA A 372 -7.60 3.64 28.90
CA ALA A 372 -8.02 2.52 28.05
C ALA A 372 -8.69 1.43 28.89
N ASN A 373 -8.09 1.02 30.02
CA ASN A 373 -8.66 0.06 30.96
C ASN A 373 -10.01 0.52 31.49
N LYS A 374 -10.13 1.78 31.88
CA LYS A 374 -11.37 2.37 32.37
C LYS A 374 -12.48 2.31 31.33
N ASN A 375 -12.22 2.76 30.10
CA ASN A 375 -13.20 2.77 29.00
C ASN A 375 -13.66 1.35 28.65
N LEU A 376 -12.75 0.37 28.68
CA LEU A 376 -13.10 -1.03 28.45
C LEU A 376 -13.94 -1.60 29.60
N ASP A 377 -13.60 -1.29 30.86
CA ASP A 377 -14.38 -1.72 32.02
C ASP A 377 -15.80 -1.14 32.01
N GLU A 378 -15.94 0.13 31.66
CA GLU A 378 -17.25 0.77 31.52
C GLU A 378 -18.08 0.09 30.44
N PHE A 379 -17.50 -0.24 29.29
CA PHE A 379 -18.19 -0.93 28.23
C PHE A 379 -18.57 -2.38 28.62
N ILE A 380 -17.67 -3.13 29.24
CA ILE A 380 -17.89 -4.52 29.61
C ILE A 380 -18.96 -4.63 30.72
N LYS A 381 -18.85 -3.80 31.75
CA LYS A 381 -19.68 -3.90 32.97
C LYS A 381 -21.04 -3.22 32.84
N ASN A 382 -21.13 -2.14 32.03
CA ASN A 382 -22.32 -1.31 31.97
C ASN A 382 -22.99 -1.33 30.58
N PRO A 383 -24.08 -2.11 30.39
CA PRO A 383 -24.79 -2.16 29.11
C PRO A 383 -25.26 -0.80 28.58
N GLU A 384 -25.56 0.15 29.48
CA GLU A 384 -25.99 1.51 29.10
C GLU A 384 -24.86 2.34 28.46
N GLN A 385 -23.57 1.99 28.70
CA GLN A 385 -22.42 2.63 28.07
C GLN A 385 -22.14 2.09 26.67
N ARG A 386 -22.77 0.98 26.27
CA ARG A 386 -22.55 0.34 24.96
C ARG A 386 -23.26 1.06 23.81
N ILE A 387 -24.25 1.95 24.09
CA ILE A 387 -25.02 2.66 23.07
C ILE A 387 -24.15 3.59 22.22
N LYS A 388 -24.57 3.86 20.96
CA LYS A 388 -23.81 4.67 19.99
C LYS A 388 -23.47 6.09 20.48
N ASP A 389 -24.31 6.68 21.31
CA ASP A 389 -24.07 8.02 21.86
C ASP A 389 -22.90 8.04 22.86
N LYS A 390 -22.65 6.94 23.57
CA LYS A 390 -21.55 6.82 24.55
C LYS A 390 -20.33 6.15 23.94
N THR A 391 -20.54 5.12 23.12
CA THR A 391 -19.49 4.40 22.41
C THR A 391 -19.76 4.46 20.90
N PRO A 392 -19.41 5.57 20.22
CA PRO A 392 -19.74 5.76 18.80
C PRO A 392 -19.10 4.71 17.88
N SER A 393 -17.91 4.26 18.21
CA SER A 393 -17.11 3.33 17.39
C SER A 393 -16.67 2.13 18.22
N LEU A 394 -17.19 0.95 17.90
CA LEU A 394 -16.73 -0.30 18.52
C LEU A 394 -15.27 -0.62 18.17
N GLY A 395 -14.83 -0.26 16.97
CA GLY A 395 -13.43 -0.48 16.57
C GLY A 395 -12.43 0.28 17.45
N ASP A 396 -12.83 1.43 18.03
CA ASP A 396 -11.95 2.17 18.92
C ASP A 396 -11.64 1.39 20.21
N LEU A 397 -12.59 0.59 20.72
CA LEU A 397 -12.38 -0.30 21.86
C LEU A 397 -11.34 -1.40 21.58
N LEU A 398 -11.31 -1.92 20.34
CA LEU A 398 -10.32 -2.93 19.95
C LEU A 398 -8.89 -2.37 19.96
N VAL A 399 -8.72 -1.11 19.60
CA VAL A 399 -7.41 -0.43 19.71
C VAL A 399 -7.06 -0.16 21.18
N MET A 400 -8.03 0.27 21.99
CA MET A 400 -7.83 0.46 23.44
C MET A 400 -7.44 -0.85 24.10
N LEU A 401 -8.05 -1.97 23.68
CA LEU A 401 -7.70 -3.31 24.18
C LEU A 401 -6.23 -3.63 23.90
N ALA A 402 -5.73 -3.30 22.71
CA ALA A 402 -4.32 -3.51 22.34
C ALA A 402 -3.32 -2.61 23.10
N LEU A 403 -3.81 -1.65 23.91
CA LEU A 403 -3.02 -0.79 24.80
C LEU A 403 -3.35 -1.02 26.29
N SER A 404 -4.13 -2.04 26.61
CA SER A 404 -4.65 -2.32 27.97
C SER A 404 -4.04 -3.60 28.56
N ASP A 405 -4.33 -3.86 29.81
CA ASP A 405 -3.98 -5.12 30.49
C ASP A 405 -5.07 -6.21 30.32
N LYS A 406 -6.15 -5.89 29.60
CA LYS A 406 -7.28 -6.81 29.45
C LYS A 406 -7.05 -7.79 28.31
N LYS A 407 -7.60 -8.98 28.47
CA LYS A 407 -7.62 -10.01 27.45
C LYS A 407 -8.83 -9.82 26.52
N ILE A 408 -8.67 -10.20 25.26
CA ILE A 408 -9.74 -10.05 24.28
C ILE A 408 -10.98 -10.89 24.66
N GLU A 409 -10.78 -12.02 25.32
CA GLU A 409 -11.84 -12.92 25.79
C GLU A 409 -12.78 -12.24 26.78
N GLU A 410 -12.31 -11.26 27.55
CA GLU A 410 -13.14 -10.48 28.48
C GLU A 410 -14.10 -9.54 27.73
N LEU A 411 -13.66 -9.02 26.58
CA LEU A 411 -14.42 -8.07 25.76
C LEU A 411 -15.42 -8.77 24.83
N LEU A 412 -15.07 -9.96 24.29
CA LEU A 412 -15.82 -10.64 23.23
C LEU A 412 -17.32 -10.74 23.48
N PRO A 413 -17.83 -11.19 24.66
CA PRO A 413 -19.27 -11.35 24.85
C PRO A 413 -20.05 -10.05 24.63
N SER A 414 -19.61 -8.98 25.32
CA SER A 414 -20.25 -7.66 25.25
C SER A 414 -20.08 -7.00 23.88
N TYR A 415 -18.95 -7.22 23.24
CA TYR A 415 -18.65 -6.67 21.92
C TYR A 415 -19.52 -7.31 20.83
N ILE A 416 -19.60 -8.64 20.80
CA ILE A 416 -20.40 -9.38 19.81
C ILE A 416 -21.89 -9.04 19.97
N GLU A 417 -22.39 -8.98 21.22
CA GLU A 417 -23.77 -8.57 21.50
C GLU A 417 -24.08 -7.19 20.90
N GLU A 418 -23.30 -6.17 21.25
CA GLU A 418 -23.51 -4.81 20.77
C GLU A 418 -23.30 -4.68 19.25
N GLN A 419 -22.34 -5.43 18.70
CA GLN A 419 -22.13 -5.48 17.26
C GLN A 419 -23.34 -6.03 16.52
N MET A 420 -23.95 -7.10 17.03
CA MET A 420 -25.18 -7.66 16.45
C MET A 420 -26.35 -6.67 16.55
N ASP A 421 -26.51 -5.98 17.68
CA ASP A 421 -27.55 -4.95 17.83
C ASP A 421 -27.41 -3.84 16.77
N ARG A 422 -26.17 -3.38 16.52
CA ARG A 422 -25.89 -2.34 15.51
C ARG A 422 -26.03 -2.82 14.08
N GLN A 423 -25.84 -4.12 13.85
CA GLN A 423 -25.89 -4.74 12.54
C GLN A 423 -27.33 -4.86 12.01
N ILE A 424 -28.34 -4.92 12.89
CA ILE A 424 -29.76 -5.03 12.52
C ILE A 424 -30.18 -3.97 11.50
N PHE A 425 -29.66 -2.74 11.63
CA PHE A 425 -29.92 -1.69 10.64
C PHE A 425 -29.56 -2.12 9.21
N TRP A 426 -28.41 -2.76 9.02
CA TRP A 426 -27.96 -3.23 7.71
C TRP A 426 -28.69 -4.48 7.25
N ILE A 427 -29.08 -5.35 8.19
CA ILE A 427 -29.90 -6.53 7.90
C ILE A 427 -31.26 -6.09 7.35
N LEU A 428 -31.89 -5.10 7.95
CA LEU A 428 -33.17 -4.55 7.49
C LEU A 428 -33.09 -3.84 6.13
N GLN A 429 -31.92 -3.37 5.72
CA GLN A 429 -31.72 -2.84 4.36
C GLN A 429 -31.70 -3.95 3.30
N GLU A 430 -31.16 -5.12 3.63
CA GLU A 430 -31.04 -6.26 2.71
C GLU A 430 -32.26 -7.20 2.80
N ILE A 431 -32.90 -7.29 3.97
CA ILE A 431 -34.06 -8.12 4.25
C ILE A 431 -35.13 -7.25 4.95
N PRO A 432 -35.92 -6.46 4.22
CA PRO A 432 -36.92 -5.58 4.83
C PRO A 432 -37.98 -6.35 5.67
N GLU A 433 -38.28 -7.59 5.29
CA GLU A 433 -39.23 -8.48 5.97
C GLU A 433 -38.62 -9.20 7.19
N PHE A 434 -37.43 -8.80 7.63
CA PHE A 434 -36.69 -9.49 8.70
C PHE A 434 -37.50 -9.59 10.00
N GLU A 435 -38.26 -8.57 10.35
CA GLU A 435 -39.13 -8.56 11.53
C GLU A 435 -40.19 -9.70 11.48
N ASP A 436 -40.82 -9.89 10.33
CA ASP A 436 -41.80 -10.96 10.12
C ASP A 436 -41.16 -12.36 10.09
N LEU A 437 -39.95 -12.45 9.53
CA LEU A 437 -39.24 -13.72 9.37
C LEU A 437 -38.65 -14.22 10.69
N ILE A 438 -38.23 -13.30 11.59
CA ILE A 438 -37.57 -13.65 12.86
C ILE A 438 -38.56 -14.35 13.83
N ASP A 439 -39.87 -14.07 13.70
CA ASP A 439 -40.91 -14.67 14.53
C ASP A 439 -41.49 -15.96 13.94
N LYS A 440 -41.40 -16.16 12.63
CA LYS A 440 -42.14 -17.21 11.92
C LYS A 440 -41.33 -18.39 11.43
N ALA A 441 -40.00 -18.30 11.39
CA ALA A 441 -39.20 -19.34 10.76
C ALA A 441 -37.87 -19.60 11.49
N GLU A 442 -37.42 -20.87 11.41
CA GLU A 442 -36.04 -21.22 11.72
C GLU A 442 -35.06 -20.43 10.80
N VAL A 443 -33.88 -20.07 11.32
CA VAL A 443 -32.84 -19.47 10.52
C VAL A 443 -32.28 -20.52 9.57
N ASP A 444 -32.59 -20.41 8.29
CA ASP A 444 -31.94 -21.22 7.27
C ASP A 444 -30.50 -20.72 7.01
N ASP A 445 -29.69 -21.57 6.37
CA ASP A 445 -28.30 -21.27 6.12
C ASP A 445 -28.11 -20.06 5.20
N ILE A 446 -29.04 -19.80 4.29
CA ILE A 446 -29.00 -18.65 3.38
C ILE A 446 -29.23 -17.36 4.16
N ARG A 447 -30.28 -17.34 5.02
CA ARG A 447 -30.58 -16.17 5.86
C ARG A 447 -29.45 -15.89 6.85
N ALA A 448 -28.91 -16.93 7.51
CA ALA A 448 -27.73 -16.77 8.38
C ALA A 448 -26.53 -16.17 7.65
N LYS A 449 -26.27 -16.63 6.42
CA LYS A 449 -25.17 -16.11 5.59
C LYS A 449 -25.40 -14.66 5.17
N VAL A 450 -26.63 -14.27 4.80
CA VAL A 450 -26.97 -12.88 4.49
C VAL A 450 -26.80 -12.01 5.73
N CYS A 451 -27.35 -12.43 6.87
CA CYS A 451 -27.16 -11.71 8.13
C CYS A 451 -25.68 -11.52 8.47
N PHE A 452 -24.85 -12.55 8.29
CA PHE A 452 -23.39 -12.43 8.51
C PHE A 452 -22.79 -11.39 7.57
N LYS A 453 -23.09 -11.44 6.29
CA LYS A 453 -22.53 -10.51 5.28
C LYS A 453 -22.89 -9.05 5.54
N CYS A 454 -24.08 -8.76 6.08
CA CYS A 454 -24.46 -7.40 6.45
C CYS A 454 -23.51 -6.75 7.48
N GLY A 455 -22.83 -7.56 8.30
CA GLY A 455 -21.85 -7.09 9.29
C GLY A 455 -20.41 -7.43 8.98
N ILE A 456 -20.08 -7.91 7.79
CA ILE A 456 -18.80 -8.52 7.43
C ILE A 456 -17.58 -7.66 7.84
N THR A 457 -17.63 -6.36 7.59
CA THR A 457 -16.53 -5.43 7.92
C THR A 457 -16.24 -5.40 9.41
N GLY A 458 -17.26 -5.35 10.26
CA GLY A 458 -17.09 -5.35 11.72
C GLY A 458 -16.63 -6.72 12.24
N GLN A 459 -17.11 -7.80 11.65
CA GLN A 459 -16.71 -9.16 12.01
C GLN A 459 -15.26 -9.42 11.62
N GLN A 460 -14.85 -9.07 10.41
CA GLN A 460 -13.45 -9.17 9.97
C GLN A 460 -12.52 -8.31 10.83
N LEU A 461 -12.96 -7.11 11.22
CA LEU A 461 -12.20 -6.26 12.14
C LEU A 461 -11.99 -6.96 13.49
N LEU A 462 -13.03 -7.55 14.07
CA LEU A 462 -12.92 -8.28 15.33
C LEU A 462 -12.00 -9.51 15.21
N LEU A 463 -12.15 -10.31 14.15
CA LEU A 463 -11.29 -11.46 13.87
C LEU A 463 -9.82 -11.05 13.73
N PHE A 464 -9.57 -9.93 13.05
CA PHE A 464 -8.21 -9.41 12.92
C PHE A 464 -7.61 -9.04 14.28
N TYR A 465 -8.36 -8.36 15.15
CA TYR A 465 -7.86 -8.02 16.49
C TYR A 465 -7.69 -9.24 17.38
N TYR A 466 -8.57 -10.23 17.26
CA TYR A 466 -8.36 -11.52 17.94
C TYR A 466 -7.05 -12.17 17.48
N TYR A 467 -6.78 -12.16 16.20
CA TYR A 467 -5.54 -12.64 15.62
C TYR A 467 -4.32 -11.80 16.07
N LEU A 468 -4.42 -10.48 16.02
CA LEU A 468 -3.38 -9.55 16.45
C LEU A 468 -2.97 -9.81 17.90
N MET A 469 -3.95 -9.90 18.80
CA MET A 469 -3.67 -10.13 20.24
C MET A 469 -3.04 -11.49 20.49
N ASN A 470 -3.65 -12.56 19.99
CA ASN A 470 -3.28 -13.92 20.36
C ASN A 470 -2.13 -14.52 19.54
N LYS A 471 -1.92 -14.06 18.31
CA LYS A 471 -0.94 -14.65 17.38
C LYS A 471 0.20 -13.72 16.99
N ILE A 472 0.04 -12.42 17.14
CA ILE A 472 1.11 -11.45 16.86
C ILE A 472 1.72 -10.96 18.17
N ILE A 473 0.92 -10.36 19.07
CA ILE A 473 1.42 -9.71 20.28
C ILE A 473 1.86 -10.76 21.32
N TYR A 474 0.95 -11.63 21.71
CA TYR A 474 1.19 -12.61 22.77
C TYR A 474 1.76 -13.95 22.27
N SER A 475 2.13 -14.06 21.00
CA SER A 475 2.84 -15.23 20.50
C SER A 475 4.32 -15.19 20.91
N GLY A 476 4.63 -15.88 22.02
CA GLY A 476 5.98 -15.91 22.59
C GLY A 476 6.37 -14.68 23.42
N CYS A 477 5.41 -13.79 23.69
CA CYS A 477 5.57 -12.68 24.63
C CYS A 477 4.45 -12.73 25.68
N ASP A 478 4.77 -12.43 26.94
CA ASP A 478 3.81 -12.42 28.04
C ASP A 478 3.31 -11.00 28.38
N SER A 479 3.87 -9.98 27.73
CA SER A 479 3.50 -8.59 27.95
C SER A 479 3.73 -7.72 26.72
N LEU A 480 3.01 -6.59 26.65
CA LEU A 480 3.19 -5.56 25.62
C LEU A 480 4.62 -5.00 25.63
N GLN A 481 5.23 -4.84 26.81
CA GLN A 481 6.60 -4.38 26.96
C GLN A 481 7.58 -5.33 26.25
N LYS A 482 7.51 -6.64 26.55
CA LYS A 482 8.39 -7.63 25.90
C LYS A 482 8.15 -7.70 24.39
N PHE A 483 6.91 -7.53 23.94
CA PHE A 483 6.64 -7.43 22.51
C PHE A 483 7.28 -6.18 21.90
N GLY A 484 7.21 -5.02 22.56
CA GLY A 484 7.91 -3.80 22.16
C GLY A 484 9.43 -4.00 22.07
N GLU A 485 10.03 -4.64 23.06
CA GLU A 485 11.47 -5.00 23.07
C GLU A 485 11.83 -5.96 21.92
N LYS A 486 10.98 -6.97 21.65
CA LYS A 486 11.13 -7.87 20.49
C LYS A 486 11.13 -7.08 19.19
N LEU A 487 10.18 -6.16 19.00
CA LEU A 487 10.14 -5.33 17.80
C LEU A 487 11.38 -4.45 17.67
N ASP A 488 11.84 -3.83 18.77
CA ASP A 488 13.00 -2.93 18.75
C ASP A 488 14.30 -3.67 18.43
N SER A 489 14.41 -4.96 18.76
CA SER A 489 15.54 -5.81 18.34
C SER A 489 15.63 -5.97 16.81
N ASN A 490 14.55 -5.66 16.08
CA ASN A 490 14.45 -5.71 14.64
C ASN A 490 13.93 -4.37 14.05
N TYR A 491 14.51 -3.24 14.49
CA TYR A 491 14.18 -1.89 14.01
C TYR A 491 12.69 -1.52 14.15
N SER A 492 12.08 -1.91 15.25
CA SER A 492 10.66 -1.69 15.60
C SER A 492 9.66 -2.36 14.64
N CYS A 493 10.08 -3.43 13.96
CA CYS A 493 9.21 -4.19 13.06
C CYS A 493 9.36 -5.70 13.27
N LEU A 494 8.45 -6.47 12.70
CA LEU A 494 8.58 -7.92 12.54
C LEU A 494 9.59 -8.25 11.43
N THR A 495 10.12 -9.47 11.44
CA THR A 495 10.94 -9.99 10.34
C THR A 495 10.10 -10.16 9.07
N GLU A 496 10.74 -10.16 7.89
CA GLU A 496 10.03 -10.39 6.62
C GLU A 496 9.29 -11.73 6.61
N THR A 497 9.91 -12.77 7.20
CA THR A 497 9.28 -14.09 7.30
C THR A 497 8.02 -14.06 8.16
N GLU A 498 8.05 -13.36 9.31
CA GLU A 498 6.87 -13.19 10.16
C GLU A 498 5.79 -12.39 9.43
N ILE A 499 6.15 -11.33 8.73
CA ILE A 499 5.21 -10.52 7.92
C ILE A 499 4.53 -11.38 6.86
N ASP A 500 5.27 -12.22 6.14
CA ASP A 500 4.72 -13.11 5.12
C ASP A 500 3.80 -14.18 5.72
N GLN A 501 4.15 -14.73 6.88
CA GLN A 501 3.29 -15.66 7.62
C GLN A 501 1.98 -14.99 8.03
N HIS A 502 2.06 -13.78 8.59
CA HIS A 502 0.86 -13.03 8.98
C HIS A 502 -0.01 -12.65 7.79
N ARG A 503 0.59 -12.33 6.63
CA ARG A 503 -0.15 -12.10 5.40
C ARG A 503 -0.98 -13.32 4.97
N ILE A 504 -0.41 -14.51 5.07
CA ILE A 504 -1.13 -15.76 4.77
C ILE A 504 -2.31 -15.96 5.71
N GLU A 505 -2.13 -15.73 7.01
CA GLU A 505 -3.19 -15.89 8.01
C GLU A 505 -4.30 -14.83 7.85
N ILE A 506 -3.95 -13.59 7.57
CA ILE A 506 -4.92 -12.51 7.26
C ILE A 506 -5.79 -12.91 6.06
N ASN A 507 -5.21 -13.52 5.02
CA ASN A 507 -5.96 -14.01 3.87
C ASN A 507 -6.94 -15.15 4.22
N LYS A 508 -6.69 -15.93 5.29
CA LYS A 508 -7.66 -16.90 5.79
C LYS A 508 -8.84 -16.21 6.49
N ILE A 509 -8.58 -15.16 7.27
CA ILE A 509 -9.64 -14.37 7.92
C ILE A 509 -10.59 -13.77 6.87
N LEU A 510 -10.06 -13.27 5.77
CA LEU A 510 -10.86 -12.68 4.69
C LEU A 510 -11.83 -13.67 4.03
N LYS A 511 -11.57 -14.97 4.13
CA LYS A 511 -12.44 -16.03 3.59
C LYS A 511 -13.58 -16.44 4.52
N ILE A 512 -13.57 -15.97 5.76
CA ILE A 512 -14.64 -16.28 6.73
C ILE A 512 -15.88 -15.47 6.35
N ASP A 513 -16.96 -16.16 5.97
CA ASP A 513 -18.19 -15.55 5.46
C ASP A 513 -19.48 -16.08 6.17
N ASN A 514 -19.33 -16.75 7.33
CA ASN A 514 -20.43 -17.32 8.09
C ASN A 514 -20.15 -17.32 9.60
N PHE A 515 -21.23 -17.41 10.41
CA PHE A 515 -21.12 -17.38 11.88
C PHE A 515 -20.36 -18.58 12.45
N ASN A 516 -20.49 -19.77 11.86
CA ASN A 516 -19.84 -20.97 12.39
C ASN A 516 -18.31 -20.82 12.38
N ASP A 517 -17.74 -20.44 11.25
CA ASP A 517 -16.29 -20.24 11.12
C ASP A 517 -15.82 -19.02 11.91
N PHE A 518 -16.65 -17.97 12.02
CA PHE A 518 -16.38 -16.80 12.83
C PHE A 518 -16.18 -17.15 14.31
N TYR A 519 -17.09 -17.91 14.92
CA TYR A 519 -16.96 -18.34 16.31
C TYR A 519 -15.78 -19.31 16.50
N LYS A 520 -15.65 -20.31 15.60
CA LYS A 520 -14.52 -21.27 15.64
C LYS A 520 -13.16 -20.61 15.58
N PHE A 521 -13.01 -19.56 14.74
CA PHE A 521 -11.75 -18.84 14.63
C PHE A 521 -11.33 -18.20 15.95
N MET A 522 -12.31 -17.78 16.76
CA MET A 522 -12.07 -17.20 18.10
C MET A 522 -12.05 -18.24 19.22
N ASN A 523 -11.93 -19.54 18.89
CA ASN A 523 -12.01 -20.64 19.86
C ASN A 523 -13.29 -20.62 20.72
N MET A 524 -14.41 -20.16 20.13
CA MET A 524 -15.72 -20.15 20.75
C MET A 524 -16.61 -21.23 20.14
N GLU A 525 -17.50 -21.83 20.93
CA GLU A 525 -18.51 -22.75 20.40
C GLU A 525 -19.51 -21.98 19.53
N PRO A 526 -19.70 -22.39 18.28
CA PRO A 526 -20.70 -21.79 17.40
C PRO A 526 -22.11 -21.99 18.00
N PRO A 527 -22.99 -20.97 17.95
CA PRO A 527 -24.36 -21.13 18.39
C PRO A 527 -25.08 -22.13 17.48
N SER A 528 -25.99 -22.92 18.06
CA SER A 528 -26.95 -23.69 17.28
C SER A 528 -27.81 -22.75 16.42
N LYS A 529 -28.53 -23.31 15.41
CA LYS A 529 -29.44 -22.50 14.59
C LYS A 529 -30.52 -21.81 15.43
N ASP A 530 -31.05 -22.51 16.42
CA ASP A 530 -32.05 -21.98 17.35
C ASP A 530 -31.45 -20.87 18.23
N ASP A 531 -30.23 -21.06 18.73
CA ASP A 531 -29.57 -20.04 19.54
C ASP A 531 -29.18 -18.83 18.71
N LEU A 532 -28.77 -19.03 17.45
CA LEU A 532 -28.53 -17.92 16.54
C LEU A 532 -29.79 -17.11 16.27
N ASN A 533 -30.94 -17.81 16.08
CA ASN A 533 -32.24 -17.16 15.92
C ASN A 533 -32.61 -16.34 17.17
N LYS A 534 -32.47 -16.93 18.36
CA LYS A 534 -32.69 -16.20 19.64
C LYS A 534 -31.79 -14.96 19.75
N LYS A 535 -30.52 -15.08 19.40
CA LYS A 535 -29.57 -13.94 19.42
C LYS A 535 -29.98 -12.86 18.43
N LEU A 536 -30.38 -13.22 17.21
CA LEU A 536 -30.83 -12.25 16.19
C LEU A 536 -32.12 -11.57 16.62
N LYS A 537 -33.07 -12.31 17.21
CA LYS A 537 -34.30 -11.76 17.79
C LYS A 537 -34.02 -10.79 18.93
N GLN A 538 -33.15 -11.17 19.85
CA GLN A 538 -32.74 -10.30 20.94
C GLN A 538 -32.02 -9.04 20.44
N ALA A 539 -31.16 -9.18 19.42
CA ALA A 539 -30.49 -8.06 18.79
C ALA A 539 -31.47 -7.10 18.11
N PHE A 540 -32.54 -7.65 17.47
CA PHE A 540 -33.58 -6.84 16.87
C PHE A 540 -34.32 -6.01 17.92
N GLU A 541 -34.76 -6.63 19.01
CA GLU A 541 -35.43 -5.93 20.10
C GLU A 541 -34.53 -4.88 20.77
N ASN A 542 -33.27 -5.23 21.01
CA ASN A 542 -32.27 -4.31 21.56
C ASN A 542 -32.04 -3.10 20.62
N SER A 543 -31.88 -3.36 19.33
CA SER A 543 -31.70 -2.35 18.29
C SER A 543 -32.87 -1.38 18.24
N LYS A 544 -34.11 -1.90 18.33
CA LYS A 544 -35.35 -1.11 18.40
C LYS A 544 -35.37 -0.24 19.67
N LYS A 545 -35.11 -0.83 20.83
CA LYS A 545 -35.02 -0.11 22.11
C LYS A 545 -33.95 0.98 22.11
N LYS A 546 -32.79 0.70 21.52
CA LYS A 546 -31.65 1.64 21.39
C LYS A 546 -31.83 2.65 20.24
N LYS A 547 -32.92 2.60 19.50
CA LYS A 547 -33.26 3.47 18.35
C LYS A 547 -32.23 3.41 17.22
N TYR A 548 -31.64 2.24 16.94
CA TYR A 548 -30.64 2.09 15.87
C TYR A 548 -31.28 2.01 14.47
N HIS A 549 -32.55 1.60 14.37
CA HIS A 549 -33.30 1.45 13.12
C HIS A 549 -34.72 2.04 13.19
N GLY A 550 -34.98 3.05 14.05
CA GLY A 550 -36.30 3.63 14.25
C GLY A 550 -36.82 4.38 13.03
N ALA A 551 -38.15 4.28 12.81
CA ALA A 551 -38.85 4.92 11.71
C ALA A 551 -38.85 6.47 11.77
N ASP A 552 -38.51 7.06 12.91
CA ASP A 552 -38.62 8.50 13.14
C ASP A 552 -37.36 9.32 12.82
N GLU A 553 -36.24 8.65 12.57
CA GLU A 553 -35.01 9.30 12.08
C GLU A 553 -34.47 8.54 10.88
N VAL A 554 -35.04 8.79 9.71
CA VAL A 554 -34.37 8.49 8.43
C VAL A 554 -33.14 9.39 8.37
N ARG A 555 -32.04 8.99 9.04
CA ARG A 555 -30.74 9.50 8.68
C ARG A 555 -30.47 8.99 7.27
N TYR A 556 -30.70 9.86 6.29
CA TYR A 556 -30.34 9.59 4.92
C TYR A 556 -28.90 9.11 4.87
N VAL A 557 -28.71 7.82 4.67
CA VAL A 557 -27.43 7.23 4.32
C VAL A 557 -27.42 7.21 2.79
N PRO A 558 -26.62 8.07 2.14
CA PRO A 558 -26.62 8.11 0.69
C PRO A 558 -26.22 6.73 0.16
N PRO A 559 -26.83 6.27 -0.96
CA PRO A 559 -26.48 5.01 -1.58
C PRO A 559 -24.97 4.97 -1.89
N PRO A 560 -24.34 3.79 -1.99
CA PRO A 560 -22.89 3.66 -2.19
C PRO A 560 -22.32 4.52 -3.32
N SER A 561 -23.09 4.73 -4.39
CA SER A 561 -22.75 5.62 -5.50
C SER A 561 -22.67 7.11 -5.10
N GLU A 562 -23.51 7.57 -4.16
CA GLU A 562 -23.47 8.94 -3.62
C GLU A 562 -22.43 9.08 -2.52
N GLN A 563 -22.20 8.03 -1.72
CA GLN A 563 -21.06 8.01 -0.78
C GLN A 563 -19.74 8.14 -1.54
N ILE A 564 -19.57 7.44 -2.65
CA ILE A 564 -18.40 7.56 -3.53
C ILE A 564 -18.31 8.99 -4.10
N LYS A 565 -19.42 9.57 -4.59
CA LYS A 565 -19.45 10.97 -5.05
C LYS A 565 -19.12 11.96 -3.92
N PHE A 566 -19.65 11.73 -2.72
CA PHE A 566 -19.37 12.55 -1.54
C PHE A 566 -17.90 12.46 -1.11
N TYR A 567 -17.29 11.27 -1.24
CA TYR A 567 -15.85 11.09 -1.04
C TYR A 567 -15.03 11.74 -2.16
N MET A 568 -15.49 11.68 -3.42
CA MET A 568 -14.81 12.29 -4.57
C MET A 568 -14.93 13.82 -4.60
N GLN A 569 -16.05 14.40 -4.17
CA GLN A 569 -16.25 15.86 -4.10
C GLN A 569 -15.43 16.55 -3.01
N ARG A 570 -14.88 15.80 -2.04
CA ARG A 570 -13.98 16.34 -0.99
C ARG A 570 -12.52 16.46 -1.43
N TYR A 571 -12.18 16.01 -2.62
CA TYR A 571 -10.85 16.22 -3.17
C TYR A 571 -10.84 17.55 -3.93
N GLU A 572 -10.32 18.60 -3.29
CA GLU A 572 -10.08 19.85 -4.00
C GLU A 572 -9.19 19.61 -5.24
N PRO A 573 -9.50 20.26 -6.39
CA PRO A 573 -8.69 20.15 -7.58
C PRO A 573 -7.21 20.45 -7.31
N ILE A 574 -6.34 19.78 -8.07
CA ILE A 574 -4.86 19.94 -7.99
C ILE A 574 -4.45 21.42 -8.04
N ASP A 575 -5.16 22.21 -8.83
CA ASP A 575 -4.90 23.62 -9.06
C ASP A 575 -4.96 24.50 -7.80
N ASN A 576 -5.68 24.06 -6.75
CA ASN A 576 -5.76 24.80 -5.48
C ASN A 576 -4.49 24.68 -4.62
N PHE A 577 -3.58 23.75 -4.97
CA PHE A 577 -2.33 23.52 -4.23
C PHE A 577 -1.08 23.82 -5.03
N VAL A 578 -1.26 24.10 -6.33
CA VAL A 578 -0.17 24.43 -7.26
C VAL A 578 -0.48 25.78 -7.88
N LYS A 579 0.37 26.76 -7.65
CA LYS A 579 0.36 28.03 -8.37
C LYS A 579 1.67 28.15 -9.13
N ASP A 580 1.60 28.41 -10.43
CA ASP A 580 2.76 28.52 -11.32
C ASP A 580 3.69 27.29 -11.29
N GLY A 581 3.13 26.07 -11.24
CA GLY A 581 3.88 24.82 -11.18
C GLY A 581 4.60 24.55 -9.85
N LYS A 582 4.36 25.37 -8.82
CA LYS A 582 4.95 25.23 -7.47
C LYS A 582 3.88 24.88 -6.43
N LEU A 583 4.18 23.92 -5.56
CA LEU A 583 3.34 23.61 -4.40
C LEU A 583 3.29 24.83 -3.45
N LEU A 584 2.08 25.25 -3.08
CA LEU A 584 1.89 26.33 -2.14
C LEU A 584 2.35 25.97 -0.72
N PRO A 585 2.89 26.92 0.06
CA PRO A 585 3.27 26.70 1.45
C PRO A 585 2.09 26.21 2.29
N ALA A 586 2.35 25.33 3.26
CA ALA A 586 1.32 24.86 4.20
C ALA A 586 0.75 25.99 5.07
N GLU A 587 1.49 27.08 5.23
CA GLU A 587 1.14 28.22 6.08
C GLU A 587 0.22 29.24 5.39
N ASP A 588 0.16 29.25 4.06
CA ASP A 588 -0.58 30.25 3.28
C ASP A 588 -2.04 29.85 3.01
N LYS A 589 -2.50 28.72 3.52
CA LYS A 589 -3.89 28.28 3.38
C LYS A 589 -4.63 28.41 4.70
N LYS A 590 -5.39 29.46 4.84
CA LYS A 590 -6.60 29.41 5.66
C LYS A 590 -7.53 28.41 5.00
N TRP A 591 -7.67 27.23 5.59
CA TRP A 591 -8.69 26.29 5.20
C TRP A 591 -10.03 26.99 5.37
N LYS A 592 -10.68 27.30 4.26
CA LYS A 592 -12.08 27.73 4.33
C LYS A 592 -12.84 26.53 4.87
N GLU A 593 -13.34 26.67 6.09
CA GLU A 593 -14.35 25.79 6.66
C GLU A 593 -15.56 25.81 5.71
N GLN A 594 -15.80 24.72 5.04
CA GLN A 594 -17.07 24.42 4.39
C GLN A 594 -17.78 23.33 5.14
#